data_7cbd63b301b749e425366d6bbde15e6c
#
_entry.id   7cbd63b301b749e425366d6bbde15e6c
#
_cell.length_a   1.000
_cell.length_b   1.000
_cell.length_c   1.000
_cell.angle_alpha   90.00
_cell.angle_beta   90.00
_cell.angle_gamma   90.00
#
_symmetry.space_group_name_H-M   'P 1'
#
loop_
_entity.id
_entity.type
_entity.pdbx_description
1 polymer ?
#
loop_
_entity_poly.entity_id
_entity_poly.type
_entity_poly.pdbx_seq_one_letter_code
_entity_poly.pdbx_strand_id
1 'polypeptide(L)'
;TARALFYWFMLRHDYWLMEYVSISAVIKKNKIAYERAYLQSEADGLDIGYFVNYHLRTLMRAFKELEDTLTRSKEEKKRAHDYMKIDGIQPRQAKILQLMQATPDDFFTVKNIQLHTGVTPTTAKSDLVRLMELGLVEEIPLNKVKRGYVLSRNSEEQLHKLRQHE
;
A
#
# COMPACT_ATOMS: atom_id res chain seq x y z
N THR A 1 7.80 -16.86 23.76
CA THR A 1 7.18 -18.20 23.96
C THR A 1 5.67 -18.14 24.02
N ALA A 2 5.02 -17.32 24.86
CA ALA A 2 3.55 -17.23 24.97
C ALA A 2 2.86 -16.89 23.64
N ARG A 3 3.39 -15.92 22.87
CA ARG A 3 2.84 -15.56 21.55
C ARG A 3 2.95 -16.71 20.54
N ALA A 4 4.07 -17.42 20.51
CA ALA A 4 4.22 -18.58 19.63
C ALA A 4 3.21 -19.68 19.95
N LEU A 5 2.96 -19.95 21.25
CA LEU A 5 1.95 -20.89 21.69
C LEU A 5 0.53 -20.45 21.28
N PHE A 6 0.22 -19.16 21.41
CA PHE A 6 -1.06 -18.60 21.00
C PHE A 6 -1.30 -18.79 19.49
N TYR A 7 -0.34 -18.40 18.63
CA TYR A 7 -0.46 -18.58 17.19
C TYR A 7 -0.56 -20.06 16.81
N TRP A 8 0.25 -20.92 17.42
CA TRP A 8 0.18 -22.36 17.21
C TRP A 8 -1.20 -22.92 17.56
N PHE A 9 -1.75 -22.53 18.73
CA PHE A 9 -3.07 -22.94 19.16
C PHE A 9 -4.16 -22.51 18.18
N MET A 10 -4.15 -21.27 17.76
CA MET A 10 -5.13 -20.72 16.81
C MET A 10 -5.07 -21.44 15.46
N LEU A 11 -3.88 -21.65 14.90
CA LEU A 11 -3.70 -22.36 13.62
C LEU A 11 -4.13 -23.83 13.74
N ARG A 12 -3.88 -24.48 14.86
CA ARG A 12 -4.33 -25.86 15.10
C ARG A 12 -5.86 -26.00 15.15
N HIS A 13 -6.58 -24.93 15.49
CA HIS A 13 -8.04 -24.87 15.53
C HIS A 13 -8.64 -24.19 14.28
N ASP A 14 -7.96 -24.29 13.14
CA ASP A 14 -8.39 -23.82 11.82
C ASP A 14 -8.58 -22.30 11.68
N TYR A 15 -8.05 -21.50 12.60
CA TYR A 15 -7.99 -20.04 12.47
C TYR A 15 -6.82 -19.61 11.58
N TRP A 16 -6.79 -20.10 10.35
CA TRP A 16 -5.68 -19.93 9.40
C TRP A 16 -5.32 -18.45 9.10
N LEU A 17 -6.28 -17.52 9.19
CA LEU A 17 -6.03 -16.10 9.03
C LEU A 17 -5.01 -15.53 10.03
N MET A 18 -4.80 -16.21 11.16
CA MET A 18 -3.82 -15.81 12.17
C MET A 18 -2.38 -15.83 11.66
N GLU A 19 -2.10 -16.55 10.59
CA GLU A 19 -0.78 -16.53 9.93
C GLU A 19 -0.41 -15.11 9.42
N TYR A 20 -1.42 -14.34 9.00
CA TYR A 20 -1.27 -13.02 8.40
C TYR A 20 -1.49 -11.86 9.39
N VAL A 21 -1.99 -12.16 10.59
CA VAL A 21 -2.34 -11.17 11.60
C VAL A 21 -1.17 -10.91 12.55
N SER A 22 -0.71 -9.67 12.66
CA SER A 22 0.36 -9.31 13.58
C SER A 22 -0.16 -8.53 14.79
N ILE A 23 -0.57 -9.23 15.85
CA ILE A 23 -0.97 -8.63 17.13
C ILE A 23 0.16 -7.77 17.69
N SER A 24 1.41 -8.23 17.56
CA SER A 24 2.58 -7.52 18.06
C SER A 24 2.78 -6.17 17.41
N ALA A 25 2.46 -6.01 16.12
CA ALA A 25 2.54 -4.73 15.42
C ALA A 25 1.53 -3.73 15.99
N VAL A 26 0.30 -4.17 16.27
CA VAL A 26 -0.75 -3.34 16.87
C VAL A 26 -0.39 -2.92 18.30
N ILE A 27 0.11 -3.85 19.11
CA ILE A 27 0.59 -3.53 20.48
C ILE A 27 1.72 -2.50 20.43
N LYS A 28 2.68 -2.64 19.51
CA LYS A 28 3.80 -1.70 19.36
C LYS A 28 3.35 -0.28 19.06
N LYS A 29 2.24 -0.10 18.32
CA LYS A 29 1.67 1.23 18.02
C LYS A 29 1.09 1.92 19.26
N ASN A 30 0.65 1.16 20.27
CA ASN A 30 0.09 1.71 21.51
C ASN A 30 0.52 0.89 22.74
N LYS A 31 1.81 0.98 23.06
CA LYS A 31 2.42 0.27 24.18
C LYS A 31 1.83 0.67 25.54
N ILE A 32 1.48 1.95 25.70
CA ILE A 32 0.88 2.48 26.95
C ILE A 32 -0.44 1.79 27.29
N ALA A 33 -1.28 1.51 26.28
CA ALA A 33 -2.54 0.80 26.50
C ALA A 33 -2.33 -0.65 26.94
N TYR A 34 -1.28 -1.32 26.44
CA TYR A 34 -0.87 -2.64 26.88
C TYR A 34 -0.43 -2.63 28.35
N GLU A 35 0.46 -1.70 28.72
CA GLU A 35 0.97 -1.55 30.08
C GLU A 35 -0.16 -1.24 31.06
N ARG A 36 -1.10 -0.35 30.66
CA ARG A 36 -2.28 -0.02 31.47
C ARG A 36 -3.16 -1.23 31.74
N ALA A 37 -3.46 -2.06 30.72
CA ALA A 37 -4.27 -3.26 30.88
C ALA A 37 -3.62 -4.26 31.85
N TYR A 38 -2.29 -4.38 31.80
CA TYR A 38 -1.52 -5.20 32.71
C TYR A 38 -1.61 -4.70 34.16
N LEU A 39 -1.34 -3.41 34.37
CA LEU A 39 -1.41 -2.78 35.69
C LEU A 39 -2.82 -2.82 36.31
N GLN A 40 -3.87 -2.69 35.48
CA GLN A 40 -5.24 -2.81 35.96
C GLN A 40 -5.53 -4.22 36.46
N SER A 41 -5.06 -5.25 35.76
CA SER A 41 -5.19 -6.64 36.21
C SER A 41 -4.45 -6.90 37.53
N GLU A 42 -3.29 -6.30 37.74
CA GLU A 42 -2.54 -6.44 39.01
C GLU A 42 -3.23 -5.70 40.17
N ALA A 43 -3.78 -4.52 39.90
CA ALA A 43 -4.40 -3.66 40.92
C ALA A 43 -5.77 -4.22 41.40
N ASP A 44 -6.47 -4.99 40.56
CA ASP A 44 -7.80 -5.55 40.85
C ASP A 44 -7.74 -7.06 41.18
N GLY A 45 -6.92 -7.38 42.13
CA GLY A 45 -6.83 -8.75 42.69
C GLY A 45 -6.44 -9.84 41.68
N LEU A 46 -5.65 -9.48 40.67
CA LEU A 46 -5.25 -10.35 39.56
C LEU A 46 -6.42 -10.74 38.62
N ASP A 47 -7.44 -9.88 38.51
CA ASP A 47 -8.48 -10.09 37.50
C ASP A 47 -7.89 -9.95 36.09
N ILE A 48 -7.79 -11.08 35.40
CA ILE A 48 -7.28 -11.14 34.04
C ILE A 48 -8.27 -10.61 32.99
N GLY A 49 -9.50 -10.27 33.38
CA GLY A 49 -10.55 -9.79 32.48
C GLY A 49 -10.12 -8.53 31.70
N TYR A 50 -9.43 -7.60 32.36
CA TYR A 50 -8.88 -6.39 31.70
C TYR A 50 -7.87 -6.75 30.61
N PHE A 51 -6.96 -7.67 30.90
CA PHE A 51 -5.92 -8.09 29.98
C PHE A 51 -6.49 -8.90 28.80
N VAL A 52 -7.43 -9.79 29.04
CA VAL A 52 -8.13 -10.56 28.00
C VAL A 52 -8.93 -9.62 27.09
N ASN A 53 -9.70 -8.69 27.66
CA ASN A 53 -10.47 -7.72 26.89
C ASN A 53 -9.56 -6.83 26.01
N TYR A 54 -8.43 -6.37 26.55
CA TYR A 54 -7.44 -5.64 25.78
C TYR A 54 -6.92 -6.45 24.59
N HIS A 55 -6.60 -7.74 24.78
CA HIS A 55 -6.10 -8.62 23.72
C HIS A 55 -7.14 -8.91 22.67
N LEU A 56 -8.41 -9.12 23.04
CA LEU A 56 -9.51 -9.30 22.09
C LEU A 56 -9.70 -8.04 21.21
N ARG A 57 -9.72 -6.87 21.82
CA ARG A 57 -9.79 -5.60 21.07
C ARG A 57 -8.58 -5.39 20.16
N THR A 58 -7.39 -5.79 20.61
CA THR A 58 -6.16 -5.70 19.81
C THR A 58 -6.22 -6.66 18.63
N LEU A 59 -6.73 -7.87 18.84
CA LEU A 59 -6.95 -8.85 17.78
C LEU A 59 -7.94 -8.34 16.73
N MET A 60 -9.07 -7.78 17.14
CA MET A 60 -10.05 -7.17 16.22
C MET A 60 -9.43 -6.04 15.38
N ARG A 61 -8.60 -5.20 16.00
CA ARG A 61 -7.87 -4.14 15.26
C ARG A 61 -6.89 -4.73 14.25
N ALA A 62 -6.17 -5.78 14.64
CA ALA A 62 -5.22 -6.44 13.75
C ALA A 62 -5.90 -7.10 12.55
N PHE A 63 -7.08 -7.69 12.71
CA PHE A 63 -7.91 -8.18 11.61
C PHE A 63 -8.37 -7.05 10.69
N LYS A 64 -8.83 -5.94 11.26
CA LYS A 64 -9.23 -4.78 10.46
C LYS A 64 -8.07 -4.22 9.64
N GLU A 65 -6.88 -4.09 10.22
CA GLU A 65 -5.68 -3.66 9.49
C GLU A 65 -5.31 -4.61 8.35
N LEU A 66 -5.51 -5.91 8.54
CA LEU A 66 -5.33 -6.91 7.48
C LEU A 66 -6.36 -6.72 6.36
N GLU A 67 -7.64 -6.57 6.70
CA GLU A 67 -8.73 -6.34 5.74
C GLU A 67 -8.49 -5.07 4.91
N ASP A 68 -8.15 -3.96 5.56
CA ASP A 68 -7.83 -2.69 4.91
C ASP A 68 -6.64 -2.85 3.95
N THR A 69 -5.61 -3.60 4.36
CA THR A 69 -4.44 -3.88 3.53
C THR A 69 -4.80 -4.72 2.31
N LEU A 70 -5.62 -5.76 2.49
CA LEU A 70 -6.08 -6.63 1.39
C LEU A 70 -6.97 -5.86 0.41
N THR A 71 -7.86 -5.02 0.90
CA THR A 71 -8.74 -4.19 0.08
C THR A 71 -7.93 -3.23 -0.77
N ARG A 72 -6.99 -2.51 -0.15
CA ARG A 72 -6.07 -1.62 -0.86
C ARG A 72 -5.26 -2.36 -1.93
N SER A 73 -4.69 -3.51 -1.60
CA SER A 73 -3.92 -4.31 -2.55
C SER A 73 -4.76 -4.82 -3.73
N LYS A 74 -6.04 -5.18 -3.49
CA LYS A 74 -6.98 -5.55 -4.56
C LYS A 74 -7.29 -4.37 -5.48
N GLU A 75 -7.53 -3.19 -4.91
CA GLU A 75 -7.79 -1.98 -5.70
C GLU A 75 -6.56 -1.56 -6.52
N GLU A 76 -5.36 -1.65 -5.95
CA GLU A 76 -4.11 -1.38 -6.67
C GLU A 76 -3.93 -2.34 -7.85
N LYS A 77 -4.16 -3.65 -7.64
CA LYS A 77 -4.09 -4.65 -8.72
C LYS A 77 -5.15 -4.43 -9.79
N LYS A 78 -6.37 -4.08 -9.41
CA LYS A 78 -7.45 -3.76 -10.35
C LYS A 78 -7.07 -2.55 -11.20
N ARG A 79 -6.58 -1.48 -10.61
CA ARG A 79 -6.12 -0.27 -11.33
C ARG A 79 -4.99 -0.59 -12.30
N ALA A 80 -3.98 -1.38 -11.87
CA ALA A 80 -2.90 -1.81 -12.76
C ALA A 80 -3.42 -2.60 -13.97
N HIS A 81 -4.36 -3.52 -13.73
CA HIS A 81 -4.99 -4.28 -14.80
C HIS A 81 -5.80 -3.40 -15.76
N ASP A 82 -6.51 -2.41 -15.23
CA ASP A 82 -7.28 -1.46 -16.02
C ASP A 82 -6.38 -0.58 -16.92
N TYR A 83 -5.18 -0.24 -16.48
CA TYR A 83 -4.19 0.45 -17.33
C TYR A 83 -3.65 -0.43 -18.46
N MET A 84 -3.49 -1.73 -18.23
CA MET A 84 -3.01 -2.66 -19.27
C MET A 84 -4.02 -2.92 -20.38
N LYS A 85 -5.30 -2.61 -20.16
CA LYS A 85 -6.37 -2.72 -21.18
C LYS A 85 -6.43 -1.53 -22.11
N ILE A 86 -5.69 -0.46 -21.83
CA ILE A 86 -5.72 0.74 -22.67
C ILE A 86 -4.77 0.55 -23.83
N ASP A 87 -5.28 0.63 -25.06
CA ASP A 87 -4.49 0.54 -26.27
C ASP A 87 -3.37 1.58 -26.28
N GLY A 88 -2.16 1.12 -26.62
CA GLY A 88 -0.95 1.97 -26.68
C GLY A 88 -0.21 2.12 -25.35
N ILE A 89 -0.68 1.52 -24.25
CA ILE A 89 0.02 1.48 -22.97
C ILE A 89 0.70 0.11 -22.77
N GLN A 90 2.01 0.11 -22.66
CA GLN A 90 2.76 -1.11 -22.35
C GLN A 90 2.66 -1.46 -20.84
N PRO A 91 2.81 -2.75 -20.44
CA PRO A 91 2.76 -3.16 -19.02
C PRO A 91 3.71 -2.39 -18.12
N ARG A 92 4.84 -1.97 -18.66
CA ARG A 92 5.86 -1.17 -17.98
C ARG A 92 5.38 0.25 -17.70
N GLN A 93 4.70 0.86 -18.66
CA GLN A 93 4.09 2.19 -18.55
C GLN A 93 2.90 2.18 -17.57
N ALA A 94 2.09 1.12 -17.58
CA ALA A 94 1.03 0.90 -16.59
C ALA A 94 1.59 0.86 -15.16
N LYS A 95 2.76 0.22 -14.96
CA LYS A 95 3.44 0.20 -13.67
C LYS A 95 3.93 1.59 -13.23
N ILE A 96 4.40 2.42 -14.15
CA ILE A 96 4.80 3.81 -13.88
C ILE A 96 3.59 4.63 -13.44
N LEU A 97 2.47 4.54 -14.16
CA LEU A 97 1.22 5.23 -13.79
C LEU A 97 0.71 4.80 -12.41
N GLN A 98 0.75 3.50 -12.11
CA GLN A 98 0.38 2.97 -10.80
C GLN A 98 1.25 3.56 -9.68
N LEU A 99 2.57 3.66 -9.92
CA LEU A 99 3.50 4.23 -8.96
C LEU A 99 3.20 5.71 -8.69
N MET A 100 2.97 6.50 -9.74
CA MET A 100 2.62 7.92 -9.63
C MET A 100 1.27 8.14 -8.94
N GLN A 101 0.31 7.26 -9.17
CA GLN A 101 -1.02 7.35 -8.54
C GLN A 101 -1.01 6.95 -7.05
N ALA A 102 -0.07 6.11 -6.63
CA ALA A 102 0.09 5.76 -5.21
C ALA A 102 0.59 6.96 -4.37
N THR A 103 1.29 7.90 -4.99
CA THR A 103 1.82 9.12 -4.36
C THR A 103 1.56 10.34 -5.26
N PRO A 104 0.30 10.82 -5.35
CA PRO A 104 -0.10 11.83 -6.31
C PRO A 104 0.55 13.21 -6.08
N ASP A 105 0.97 13.49 -4.85
CA ASP A 105 1.62 14.75 -4.46
C ASP A 105 3.14 14.73 -4.67
N ASP A 106 3.71 13.57 -5.00
CA ASP A 106 5.14 13.41 -5.22
C ASP A 106 5.50 13.60 -6.71
N PHE A 107 6.73 14.07 -6.96
CA PHE A 107 7.30 14.08 -8.28
C PHE A 107 8.29 12.92 -8.47
N PHE A 108 8.38 12.42 -9.69
CA PHE A 108 9.30 11.36 -10.06
C PHE A 108 10.37 11.88 -11.00
N THR A 109 11.58 11.39 -10.84
CA THR A 109 12.68 11.61 -11.78
C THR A 109 12.92 10.33 -12.60
N VAL A 110 13.61 10.46 -13.74
CA VAL A 110 14.02 9.29 -14.54
C VAL A 110 14.75 8.26 -13.67
N LYS A 111 15.58 8.71 -12.71
CA LYS A 111 16.30 7.83 -11.78
C LYS A 111 15.35 7.07 -10.82
N ASN A 112 14.31 7.74 -10.32
CA ASN A 112 13.29 7.07 -9.50
C ASN A 112 12.56 5.98 -10.29
N ILE A 113 12.12 6.30 -11.51
CA ILE A 113 11.45 5.34 -12.40
C ILE A 113 12.37 4.15 -12.71
N GLN A 114 13.64 4.41 -13.02
CA GLN A 114 14.64 3.36 -13.25
C GLN A 114 14.75 2.41 -12.05
N LEU A 115 14.83 2.92 -10.83
CA LEU A 115 14.95 2.11 -9.61
C LEU A 115 13.71 1.23 -9.38
N HIS A 116 12.50 1.77 -9.64
CA HIS A 116 11.26 1.04 -9.42
C HIS A 116 10.90 0.04 -10.52
N THR A 117 11.33 0.31 -11.76
CA THR A 117 11.00 -0.54 -12.91
C THR A 117 12.13 -1.48 -13.33
N GLY A 118 13.36 -1.24 -12.86
CA GLY A 118 14.53 -2.04 -13.18
C GLY A 118 15.04 -1.88 -14.63
N VAL A 119 14.69 -0.78 -15.32
CA VAL A 119 15.06 -0.52 -16.72
C VAL A 119 16.24 0.44 -16.82
N THR A 120 16.77 0.63 -18.05
CA THR A 120 17.81 1.62 -18.31
C THR A 120 17.23 3.06 -18.24
N PRO A 121 18.06 4.09 -17.97
CA PRO A 121 17.61 5.48 -17.97
C PRO A 121 16.98 5.92 -19.29
N THR A 122 17.51 5.44 -20.40
CA THR A 122 17.00 5.73 -21.76
C THR A 122 15.59 5.16 -21.94
N THR A 123 15.38 3.92 -21.52
CA THR A 123 14.06 3.27 -21.57
C THR A 123 13.06 3.97 -20.66
N ALA A 124 13.46 4.29 -19.41
CA ALA A 124 12.61 5.03 -18.49
C ALA A 124 12.18 6.40 -19.04
N LYS A 125 13.11 7.11 -19.69
CA LYS A 125 12.82 8.39 -20.34
C LYS A 125 11.87 8.21 -21.53
N SER A 126 12.07 7.20 -22.37
CA SER A 126 11.17 6.91 -23.51
C SER A 126 9.75 6.58 -23.03
N ASP A 127 9.61 5.79 -21.98
CA ASP A 127 8.31 5.47 -21.39
C ASP A 127 7.60 6.73 -20.84
N LEU A 128 8.33 7.63 -20.17
CA LEU A 128 7.79 8.89 -19.68
C LEU A 128 7.36 9.82 -20.83
N VAL A 129 8.16 9.92 -21.89
CA VAL A 129 7.81 10.71 -23.09
C VAL A 129 6.52 10.17 -23.71
N ARG A 130 6.41 8.85 -23.85
CA ARG A 130 5.17 8.24 -24.36
C ARG A 130 3.95 8.53 -23.50
N LEU A 131 4.08 8.48 -22.19
CA LEU A 131 3.01 8.83 -21.26
C LEU A 131 2.63 10.32 -21.32
N MET A 132 3.59 11.21 -21.60
CA MET A 132 3.32 12.64 -21.85
C MET A 132 2.56 12.85 -23.16
N GLU A 133 2.94 12.15 -24.24
CA GLU A 133 2.20 12.18 -25.51
C GLU A 133 0.74 11.76 -25.37
N LEU A 134 0.47 10.81 -24.46
CA LEU A 134 -0.89 10.37 -24.13
C LEU A 134 -1.61 11.34 -23.15
N GLY A 135 -0.97 12.40 -22.70
CA GLY A 135 -1.53 13.39 -21.77
C GLY A 135 -1.72 12.87 -20.34
N LEU A 136 -1.08 11.76 -19.99
CA LEU A 136 -1.22 11.12 -18.67
C LEU A 136 -0.21 11.61 -17.64
N VAL A 137 0.95 12.10 -18.10
CA VAL A 137 2.06 12.59 -17.28
C VAL A 137 2.46 13.96 -17.77
N GLU A 138 2.85 14.84 -16.84
CA GLU A 138 3.37 16.17 -17.11
C GLU A 138 4.80 16.30 -16.59
N GLU A 139 5.64 17.03 -17.37
CA GLU A 139 6.98 17.35 -16.95
C GLU A 139 6.99 18.68 -16.20
N ILE A 140 7.62 18.72 -15.03
CA ILE A 140 7.81 19.91 -14.22
C ILE A 140 9.29 20.22 -14.03
N PRO A 141 9.72 21.50 -14.12
CA PRO A 141 11.10 21.88 -13.85
C PRO A 141 11.35 21.86 -12.34
N LEU A 142 12.28 21.02 -11.86
CA LEU A 142 12.71 21.02 -10.46
C LEU A 142 13.81 22.05 -10.21
N ASN A 143 14.70 22.22 -11.19
CA ASN A 143 15.74 23.26 -11.24
C ASN A 143 16.19 23.46 -12.70
N LYS A 144 17.26 24.29 -12.91
CA LYS A 144 17.77 24.59 -14.27
C LYS A 144 18.16 23.37 -15.11
N VAL A 145 18.44 22.20 -14.46
CA VAL A 145 18.95 21.00 -15.14
C VAL A 145 18.06 19.79 -14.90
N LYS A 146 17.43 19.67 -13.71
CA LYS A 146 16.63 18.49 -13.33
C LYS A 146 15.17 18.68 -13.68
N ARG A 147 14.57 17.64 -14.26
CA ARG A 147 13.15 17.54 -14.58
C ARG A 147 12.49 16.55 -13.64
N GLY A 148 11.30 16.87 -13.19
CA GLY A 148 10.38 15.98 -12.48
C GLY A 148 9.19 15.64 -13.36
N TYR A 149 8.54 14.55 -13.06
CA TYR A 149 7.35 14.05 -13.75
C TYR A 149 6.26 13.81 -12.72
N VAL A 150 5.07 14.29 -13.01
CA VAL A 150 3.89 14.17 -12.14
C VAL A 150 2.72 13.63 -12.96
N LEU A 151 1.76 13.04 -12.29
CA LEU A 151 0.52 12.64 -12.93
C LEU A 151 -0.25 13.89 -13.38
N SER A 152 -0.72 13.92 -14.64
CA SER A 152 -1.52 15.04 -15.15
C SER A 152 -2.82 15.18 -14.37
N ARG A 153 -3.25 16.41 -14.08
CA ARG A 153 -4.54 16.69 -13.42
C ARG A 153 -5.73 16.13 -14.19
N ASN A 154 -5.62 16.04 -15.50
CA ASN A 154 -6.66 15.52 -16.38
C ASN A 154 -6.45 14.03 -16.73
N SER A 155 -5.54 13.34 -16.05
CA SER A 155 -5.16 11.95 -16.35
C SER A 155 -6.37 11.00 -16.30
N GLU A 156 -7.29 11.17 -15.37
CA GLU A 156 -8.50 10.34 -15.26
C GLU A 156 -9.45 10.53 -16.46
N GLU A 157 -9.65 11.77 -16.90
CA GLU A 157 -10.46 12.06 -18.10
C GLU A 157 -9.80 11.51 -19.37
N GLN A 158 -8.48 11.64 -19.50
CA GLN A 158 -7.73 11.09 -20.63
C GLN A 158 -7.79 9.55 -20.64
N LEU A 159 -7.64 8.91 -19.50
CA LEU A 159 -7.80 7.46 -19.37
C LEU A 159 -9.20 7.01 -19.75
N HIS A 160 -10.24 7.77 -19.37
CA HIS A 160 -11.62 7.46 -19.76
C HIS A 160 -11.84 7.60 -21.27
N LYS A 161 -11.28 8.63 -21.91
CA LYS A 161 -11.35 8.81 -23.36
C LYS A 161 -10.62 7.69 -24.12
N LEU A 162 -9.43 7.31 -23.66
CA LEU A 162 -8.66 6.23 -24.28
C LEU A 162 -9.36 4.87 -24.17
N ARG A 163 -10.21 4.66 -23.14
CA ARG A 163 -11.04 3.45 -22.99
C ARG A 163 -12.30 3.43 -23.88
N GLN A 164 -12.78 4.59 -24.32
CA GLN A 164 -14.03 4.69 -25.14
C GLN A 164 -13.78 4.58 -26.64
N HIS A 165 -12.54 4.54 -27.09
CA HIS A 165 -12.19 4.38 -28.50
C HIS A 165 -12.02 2.92 -28.92
N GLU A 166 -12.49 1.95 -28.10
CA GLU A 166 -12.79 0.57 -28.51
C GLU A 166 -14.28 0.45 -28.92
#